data_8ddc23c77d2a3a90818e75bff0263f6a
#
_entry.id   8ddc23c77d2a3a90818e75bff0263f6a
#
_cell.length_a   1.000
_cell.length_b   1.000
_cell.length_c   1.000
_cell.angle_alpha   90.00
_cell.angle_beta   90.00
_cell.angle_gamma   90.00
#
_symmetry.space_group_name_H-M   'P 1'
#
loop_
_entity.id
_entity.type
_entity.pdbx_description
1 polymer ?
#
loop_
_entity_poly.entity_id
_entity_poly.type
_entity_poly.pdbx_seq_one_letter_code
_entity_poly.pdbx_strand_id
1 'polypeptide(L)'
;MRFISQNTSVPIPKVIDNWVMSQNTSIPTPKVTDNWVMSQGDHEGIVMEFVPGKPLKTVWPSLNHDQKFRLAQQFQGYVSELRSLTQPKNLSGRICSLNGGPLFDPLLLGQFCGPFNSEKELNEFCLSRFDTLAWEPSTRAQIDALRDRLTANHRIMFTHSDLTPQNILVDEQNNIVSILDWEMAGWKPEQWEYLKATWLSEPDEGWPTFMDRILPDYQDQLDLHIEMCIMHGGPF
;
A
#
# COMPACT_ATOMS: atom_id res chain seq x y z
N MET A 1 0.13 0.95 -12.78
CA MET A 1 -0.85 0.10 -13.48
C MET A 1 -0.30 -0.48 -14.78
N ARG A 2 0.11 0.28 -15.82
CA ARG A 2 0.65 -0.31 -17.09
C ARG A 2 1.79 -1.30 -16.88
N PHE A 3 2.71 -1.03 -15.97
CA PHE A 3 3.80 -1.95 -15.64
C PHE A 3 3.27 -3.28 -15.10
N ILE A 4 2.28 -3.25 -14.21
CA ILE A 4 1.68 -4.46 -13.62
C ILE A 4 0.98 -5.30 -14.68
N SER A 5 0.13 -4.68 -15.53
CA SER A 5 -0.58 -5.39 -16.59
C SER A 5 0.33 -6.02 -17.65
N GLN A 6 1.55 -5.53 -17.80
CA GLN A 6 2.53 -6.06 -18.76
C GLN A 6 3.39 -7.17 -18.20
N ASN A 7 3.49 -7.31 -16.87
CA ASN A 7 4.44 -8.20 -16.21
C ASN A 7 3.78 -9.23 -15.28
N THR A 8 2.47 -9.16 -15.09
CA THR A 8 1.72 -10.05 -14.19
C THR A 8 0.34 -10.38 -14.78
N SER A 9 -0.31 -11.40 -14.23
CA SER A 9 -1.72 -11.72 -14.49
C SER A 9 -2.67 -11.03 -13.49
N VAL A 10 -2.15 -10.20 -12.60
CA VAL A 10 -2.95 -9.46 -11.61
C VAL A 10 -4.01 -8.62 -12.31
N PRO A 11 -5.30 -8.83 -12.01
CA PRO A 11 -6.36 -8.10 -12.66
C PRO A 11 -6.38 -6.64 -12.15
N ILE A 12 -6.24 -5.71 -13.06
CA ILE A 12 -6.28 -4.27 -12.80
C ILE A 12 -7.10 -3.56 -13.86
N PRO A 13 -7.73 -2.42 -13.56
CA PRO A 13 -8.43 -1.65 -14.57
C PRO A 13 -7.46 -1.18 -15.66
N LYS A 14 -7.90 -1.24 -16.91
CA LYS A 14 -7.13 -0.67 -18.02
C LYS A 14 -7.14 0.85 -17.93
N VAL A 15 -5.97 1.46 -17.87
CA VAL A 15 -5.83 2.93 -17.96
C VAL A 15 -6.11 3.36 -19.40
N ILE A 16 -7.14 4.18 -19.57
CA ILE A 16 -7.57 4.75 -20.87
C ILE A 16 -6.79 6.04 -21.11
N ASP A 17 -6.79 6.93 -20.13
CA ASP A 17 -6.14 8.23 -20.22
C ASP A 17 -5.63 8.70 -18.85
N ASN A 18 -4.72 9.65 -18.87
CA ASN A 18 -4.27 10.38 -17.68
C ASN A 18 -4.03 11.85 -18.06
N TRP A 19 -4.39 12.76 -17.19
CA TRP A 19 -4.25 14.18 -17.43
C TRP A 19 -3.85 14.94 -16.15
N VAL A 20 -3.18 16.06 -16.35
CA VAL A 20 -2.89 17.06 -15.32
C VAL A 20 -3.66 18.32 -15.68
N MET A 21 -4.53 18.80 -14.79
CA MET A 21 -5.19 20.09 -14.95
C MET A 21 -4.23 21.19 -14.51
N SER A 22 -3.80 22.04 -15.43
CA SER A 22 -3.27 23.35 -15.08
C SER A 22 -4.42 24.37 -15.05
N GLN A 23 -4.33 25.39 -14.21
CA GLN A 23 -5.38 26.40 -13.95
C GLN A 23 -5.99 27.10 -15.19
N ASN A 24 -5.50 26.83 -16.39
CA ASN A 24 -5.90 27.52 -17.62
C ASN A 24 -6.39 26.63 -18.78
N THR A 25 -6.67 25.33 -18.54
CA THR A 25 -7.14 24.44 -19.60
C THR A 25 -8.58 24.01 -19.38
N SER A 26 -9.48 24.41 -20.30
CA SER A 26 -10.80 23.80 -20.46
C SER A 26 -10.61 22.41 -21.07
N ILE A 27 -10.70 21.35 -20.27
CA ILE A 27 -10.64 19.98 -20.76
C ILE A 27 -12.04 19.52 -21.14
N PRO A 28 -12.22 18.84 -22.30
CA PRO A 28 -13.44 18.13 -22.57
C PRO A 28 -13.52 16.95 -21.58
N THR A 29 -14.26 17.13 -20.50
CA THR A 29 -14.62 16.06 -19.59
C THR A 29 -15.34 14.97 -20.37
N PRO A 30 -14.90 13.69 -20.32
CA PRO A 30 -15.77 12.60 -20.72
C PRO A 30 -17.07 12.77 -19.95
N LYS A 31 -18.21 12.49 -20.56
CA LYS A 31 -19.50 12.49 -19.89
C LYS A 31 -19.49 11.41 -18.81
N VAL A 32 -18.93 11.73 -17.65
CA VAL A 32 -19.05 10.93 -16.43
C VAL A 32 -20.32 11.42 -15.77
N THR A 33 -21.25 10.52 -15.55
CA THR A 33 -22.63 10.80 -15.14
C THR A 33 -22.79 11.11 -13.67
N ASP A 34 -21.73 11.40 -12.91
CA ASP A 34 -21.83 11.71 -11.48
C ASP A 34 -21.00 12.94 -11.08
N ASN A 35 -21.60 13.73 -10.18
CA ASN A 35 -21.17 15.04 -9.72
C ASN A 35 -19.79 14.99 -9.01
N TRP A 36 -18.74 15.39 -9.71
CA TRP A 36 -17.45 15.66 -9.08
C TRP A 36 -17.36 17.14 -8.72
N VAL A 37 -17.22 17.42 -7.43
CA VAL A 37 -16.88 18.78 -6.95
C VAL A 37 -15.37 18.93 -7.04
N MET A 38 -14.89 19.69 -8.02
CA MET A 38 -13.47 20.03 -8.12
C MET A 38 -13.12 21.12 -7.08
N SER A 39 -12.15 20.86 -6.22
CA SER A 39 -11.50 21.90 -5.42
C SER A 39 -10.55 22.73 -6.32
N GLN A 40 -10.30 24.00 -5.95
CA GLN A 40 -9.37 24.86 -6.71
C GLN A 40 -7.92 24.40 -6.47
N GLY A 41 -7.22 23.97 -7.52
CA GLY A 41 -5.81 23.55 -7.51
C GLY A 41 -5.43 22.77 -8.77
N ASP A 42 -4.16 22.46 -8.94
CA ASP A 42 -3.70 21.54 -9.98
C ASP A 42 -4.11 20.12 -9.58
N HIS A 43 -4.90 19.45 -10.43
CA HIS A 43 -5.38 18.10 -10.18
C HIS A 43 -4.87 17.13 -11.24
N GLU A 44 -4.38 16.02 -10.80
CA GLU A 44 -4.09 14.88 -11.66
C GLU A 44 -5.30 13.93 -11.65
N GLY A 45 -5.64 13.40 -12.82
CA GLY A 45 -6.74 12.46 -12.96
C GLY A 45 -6.35 11.28 -13.84
N ILE A 46 -6.94 10.14 -13.53
CA ILE A 46 -6.78 8.91 -14.32
C ILE A 46 -8.16 8.45 -14.76
N VAL A 47 -8.32 8.26 -16.07
CA VAL A 47 -9.50 7.63 -16.66
C VAL A 47 -9.20 6.16 -16.84
N MET A 48 -10.03 5.32 -16.25
CA MET A 48 -9.87 3.88 -16.29
C MET A 48 -11.13 3.21 -16.84
N GLU A 49 -10.95 1.98 -17.35
CA GLU A 49 -12.06 1.11 -17.69
C GLU A 49 -12.88 0.82 -16.42
N PHE A 50 -14.21 0.87 -16.55
CA PHE A 50 -15.09 0.40 -15.50
C PHE A 50 -15.04 -1.12 -15.42
N VAL A 51 -14.66 -1.67 -14.26
CA VAL A 51 -14.64 -3.11 -14.00
C VAL A 51 -15.92 -3.48 -13.26
N PRO A 52 -16.81 -4.29 -13.85
CA PRO A 52 -18.00 -4.76 -13.16
C PRO A 52 -17.59 -5.65 -11.98
N GLY A 53 -18.07 -5.31 -10.79
CA GLY A 53 -17.76 -6.05 -9.56
C GLY A 53 -18.24 -5.29 -8.33
N LYS A 54 -18.17 -5.96 -7.19
CA LYS A 54 -18.47 -5.35 -5.87
C LYS A 54 -17.19 -5.32 -5.04
N PRO A 55 -16.96 -4.27 -4.23
CA PRO A 55 -15.86 -4.28 -3.27
C PRO A 55 -15.97 -5.51 -2.35
N LEU A 56 -14.88 -6.22 -2.16
CA LEU A 56 -14.84 -7.41 -1.31
C LEU A 56 -15.32 -7.08 0.11
N LYS A 57 -15.06 -5.87 0.61
CA LYS A 57 -15.57 -5.37 1.90
C LYS A 57 -17.09 -5.56 2.04
N THR A 58 -17.85 -5.33 0.97
CA THR A 58 -19.33 -5.41 1.00
C THR A 58 -19.87 -6.84 1.07
N VAL A 59 -19.15 -7.81 0.53
CA VAL A 59 -19.55 -9.22 0.50
C VAL A 59 -18.88 -10.06 1.59
N TRP A 60 -17.78 -9.60 2.12
CA TRP A 60 -16.92 -10.29 3.10
C TRP A 60 -17.67 -10.87 4.30
N PRO A 61 -18.61 -10.14 4.97
CA PRO A 61 -19.34 -10.67 6.11
C PRO A 61 -20.26 -11.86 5.76
N SER A 62 -20.70 -11.95 4.50
CA SER A 62 -21.59 -13.02 4.02
C SER A 62 -20.87 -14.25 3.49
N LEU A 63 -19.54 -14.18 3.31
CA LEU A 63 -18.76 -15.29 2.77
C LEU A 63 -18.56 -16.40 3.80
N ASN A 64 -18.83 -17.63 3.39
CA ASN A 64 -18.49 -18.80 4.18
C ASN A 64 -16.99 -19.15 4.11
N HIS A 65 -16.57 -20.12 4.92
CA HIS A 65 -15.16 -20.52 5.01
C HIS A 65 -14.58 -20.98 3.67
N ASP A 66 -15.31 -21.77 2.89
CA ASP A 66 -14.82 -22.30 1.61
C ASP A 66 -14.67 -21.20 0.55
N GLN A 67 -15.56 -20.21 0.57
CA GLN A 67 -15.47 -19.03 -0.30
C GLN A 67 -14.25 -18.17 0.07
N LYS A 68 -14.05 -17.90 1.36
CA LYS A 68 -12.85 -17.18 1.84
C LYS A 68 -11.57 -17.94 1.52
N PHE A 69 -11.58 -19.27 1.62
CA PHE A 69 -10.41 -20.09 1.28
C PHE A 69 -10.06 -20.01 -0.23
N ARG A 70 -11.05 -20.09 -1.12
CA ARG A 70 -10.81 -19.93 -2.56
C ARG A 70 -10.29 -18.53 -2.92
N LEU A 71 -10.85 -17.50 -2.29
CA LEU A 71 -10.34 -16.14 -2.45
C LEU A 71 -8.89 -16.01 -1.99
N ALA A 72 -8.53 -16.64 -0.85
CA ALA A 72 -7.16 -16.62 -0.36
C ALA A 72 -6.19 -17.28 -1.34
N GLN A 73 -6.55 -18.40 -1.93
CA GLN A 73 -5.72 -19.07 -2.94
C GLN A 73 -5.51 -18.21 -4.20
N GLN A 74 -6.58 -17.59 -4.70
CA GLN A 74 -6.51 -16.71 -5.85
C GLN A 74 -5.65 -15.47 -5.54
N PHE A 75 -5.90 -14.85 -4.39
CA PHE A 75 -5.18 -13.65 -3.98
C PHE A 75 -3.70 -13.92 -3.71
N GLN A 76 -3.38 -15.05 -3.09
CA GLN A 76 -2.00 -15.49 -2.88
C GLN A 76 -1.23 -15.63 -4.21
N GLY A 77 -1.90 -16.14 -5.25
CA GLY A 77 -1.32 -16.19 -6.59
C GLY A 77 -0.91 -14.80 -7.08
N TYR A 78 -1.81 -13.83 -7.01
CA TYR A 78 -1.54 -12.46 -7.45
C TYR A 78 -0.45 -11.76 -6.61
N VAL A 79 -0.49 -11.91 -5.30
CA VAL A 79 0.55 -11.36 -4.41
C VAL A 79 1.90 -11.99 -4.72
N SER A 80 1.95 -13.30 -4.98
CA SER A 80 3.19 -14.00 -5.36
C SER A 80 3.74 -13.47 -6.68
N GLU A 81 2.91 -13.18 -7.67
CA GLU A 81 3.34 -12.58 -8.94
C GLU A 81 3.93 -11.17 -8.71
N LEU A 82 3.25 -10.32 -7.92
CA LEU A 82 3.77 -8.99 -7.58
C LEU A 82 5.14 -9.08 -6.90
N ARG A 83 5.28 -9.98 -5.93
CA ARG A 83 6.52 -10.18 -5.18
C ARG A 83 7.64 -10.84 -6.00
N SER A 84 7.32 -11.45 -7.13
CA SER A 84 8.31 -12.01 -8.07
C SER A 84 8.87 -10.98 -9.05
N LEU A 85 8.26 -9.80 -9.14
CA LEU A 85 8.77 -8.74 -10.00
C LEU A 85 10.19 -8.35 -9.60
N THR A 86 11.05 -8.21 -10.59
CA THR A 86 12.46 -7.87 -10.38
C THR A 86 12.64 -6.35 -10.43
N GLN A 87 13.24 -5.82 -9.38
CA GLN A 87 13.60 -4.40 -9.35
C GLN A 87 14.63 -4.10 -10.47
N PRO A 88 14.43 -3.01 -11.24
CA PRO A 88 15.41 -2.60 -12.25
C PRO A 88 16.81 -2.41 -11.66
N LYS A 89 17.85 -2.81 -12.38
CA LYS A 89 19.26 -2.78 -11.90
C LYS A 89 19.70 -1.40 -11.38
N ASN A 90 19.26 -0.33 -12.04
CA ASN A 90 19.56 1.05 -11.62
C ASN A 90 18.82 1.49 -10.34
N LEU A 91 17.86 0.71 -9.87
CA LEU A 91 17.11 0.94 -8.63
C LEU A 91 17.42 -0.08 -7.54
N SER A 92 18.30 -1.05 -7.82
CA SER A 92 18.57 -2.21 -6.96
C SER A 92 18.84 -1.80 -5.50
N GLY A 93 18.05 -2.35 -4.58
CA GLY A 93 18.13 -2.10 -3.14
C GLY A 93 17.55 -0.78 -2.67
N ARG A 94 17.06 0.08 -3.58
CA ARG A 94 16.41 1.35 -3.22
C ARG A 94 14.95 1.15 -2.87
N ILE A 95 14.48 1.94 -1.92
CA ILE A 95 13.07 2.03 -1.54
C ILE A 95 12.51 3.28 -2.22
N CYS A 96 11.59 3.06 -3.18
CA CYS A 96 11.18 4.13 -4.09
C CYS A 96 9.89 3.77 -4.84
N SER A 97 9.26 4.76 -5.48
CA SER A 97 8.18 4.53 -6.43
C SER A 97 8.65 3.65 -7.60
N LEU A 98 7.71 3.17 -8.43
CA LEU A 98 8.01 2.33 -9.59
C LEU A 98 9.14 2.89 -10.48
N ASN A 99 9.17 4.21 -10.64
CA ASN A 99 10.12 4.91 -11.52
C ASN A 99 11.35 5.45 -10.78
N GLY A 100 11.57 5.06 -9.52
CA GLY A 100 12.73 5.48 -8.73
C GLY A 100 12.58 6.85 -8.04
N GLY A 101 11.40 7.47 -8.11
CA GLY A 101 11.07 8.73 -7.43
C GLY A 101 10.61 8.52 -5.97
N PRO A 102 10.13 9.61 -5.33
CA PRO A 102 9.57 9.56 -3.99
C PRO A 102 8.38 8.59 -3.88
N LEU A 103 8.11 8.15 -2.67
CA LEU A 103 6.93 7.37 -2.29
C LEU A 103 5.91 8.29 -1.62
N PHE A 104 4.63 7.99 -1.83
CA PHE A 104 3.55 8.44 -0.96
C PHE A 104 3.08 7.25 -0.12
N ASP A 105 3.03 7.41 1.20
CA ASP A 105 2.49 6.39 2.10
C ASP A 105 2.09 7.07 3.42
N PRO A 106 0.85 6.90 3.90
CA PRO A 106 0.43 7.45 5.20
C PRO A 106 1.31 7.00 6.37
N LEU A 107 1.88 5.79 6.33
CA LEU A 107 2.85 5.33 7.33
C LEU A 107 4.19 6.10 7.29
N LEU A 108 4.44 6.82 6.21
CA LEU A 108 5.63 7.65 6.03
C LEU A 108 5.29 9.15 6.12
N LEU A 109 4.47 9.53 7.12
CA LEU A 109 4.06 10.91 7.41
C LEU A 109 2.99 11.48 6.46
N GLY A 110 2.35 10.68 5.62
CA GLY A 110 1.33 11.16 4.68
C GLY A 110 1.82 12.22 3.70
N GLN A 111 3.11 12.21 3.39
CA GLN A 111 3.73 13.10 2.42
C GLN A 111 4.68 12.33 1.50
N PHE A 112 5.02 12.92 0.36
CA PHE A 112 6.06 12.35 -0.50
C PHE A 112 7.41 12.37 0.20
N CYS A 113 8.07 11.21 0.27
CA CYS A 113 9.36 11.02 0.91
C CYS A 113 10.27 10.05 0.16
N GLY A 114 11.54 10.04 0.50
CA GLY A 114 12.55 9.26 -0.23
C GLY A 114 12.90 9.89 -1.61
N PRO A 115 13.41 9.13 -2.58
CA PRO A 115 13.74 7.71 -2.47
C PRO A 115 14.85 7.44 -1.44
N PHE A 116 14.80 6.29 -0.76
CA PHE A 116 15.81 5.87 0.21
C PHE A 116 16.77 4.87 -0.44
N ASN A 117 18.04 4.95 -0.10
CA ASN A 117 19.08 4.08 -0.69
C ASN A 117 19.20 2.74 0.05
N SER A 118 18.56 2.61 1.21
CA SER A 118 18.54 1.39 2.02
C SER A 118 17.37 1.39 3.00
N GLU A 119 17.04 0.22 3.54
CA GLU A 119 16.08 0.09 4.62
C GLU A 119 16.54 0.80 5.90
N LYS A 120 17.84 0.86 6.15
CA LYS A 120 18.38 1.64 7.26
C LYS A 120 18.03 3.13 7.13
N GLU A 121 18.16 3.70 5.93
CA GLU A 121 17.80 5.10 5.67
C GLU A 121 16.30 5.34 5.87
N LEU A 122 15.45 4.40 5.44
CA LEU A 122 14.01 4.43 5.71
C LEU A 122 13.73 4.38 7.21
N ASN A 123 14.35 3.47 7.96
CA ASN A 123 14.18 3.36 9.41
C ASN A 123 14.59 4.65 10.13
N GLU A 124 15.72 5.24 9.77
CA GLU A 124 16.16 6.53 10.33
C GLU A 124 15.18 7.66 9.97
N PHE A 125 14.62 7.66 8.76
CA PHE A 125 13.57 8.60 8.40
C PHE A 125 12.33 8.45 9.28
N CYS A 126 11.85 7.22 9.50
CA CYS A 126 10.71 6.95 10.39
C CYS A 126 10.99 7.41 11.84
N LEU A 127 12.23 7.25 12.32
CA LEU A 127 12.63 7.66 13.66
C LEU A 127 12.92 9.16 13.79
N SER A 128 13.24 9.86 12.70
CA SER A 128 13.63 11.28 12.71
C SER A 128 12.55 12.19 13.29
N ARG A 129 11.30 11.77 13.23
CA ARG A 129 10.17 12.49 13.84
C ARG A 129 10.27 12.60 15.36
N PHE A 130 10.95 11.64 16.01
CA PHE A 130 11.19 11.69 17.45
C PHE A 130 12.30 12.68 17.82
N ASP A 131 13.18 13.02 16.88
CA ASP A 131 14.27 13.94 17.12
C ASP A 131 13.83 15.42 17.16
N THR A 132 12.61 15.71 16.72
CA THR A 132 12.05 17.07 16.71
C THR A 132 11.47 17.50 18.07
N LEU A 133 11.32 16.58 19.00
CA LEU A 133 10.68 16.79 20.30
C LEU A 133 11.69 16.62 21.46
N ALA A 134 11.53 17.42 22.50
CA ALA A 134 12.26 17.24 23.74
C ALA A 134 11.55 16.18 24.59
N TRP A 135 12.10 14.98 24.62
CA TRP A 135 11.56 13.87 25.38
C TRP A 135 12.16 13.80 26.79
N GLU A 136 11.36 13.35 27.75
CA GLU A 136 11.87 12.93 29.05
C GLU A 136 12.91 11.80 28.88
N PRO A 137 13.93 11.72 29.78
CA PRO A 137 15.00 10.73 29.65
C PRO A 137 14.52 9.27 29.52
N SER A 138 13.42 8.91 30.18
CA SER A 138 12.83 7.58 30.10
C SER A 138 12.25 7.30 28.72
N THR A 139 11.56 8.24 28.11
CA THR A 139 11.01 8.10 26.75
C THR A 139 12.14 8.08 25.71
N ARG A 140 13.17 8.89 25.89
CA ARG A 140 14.35 8.84 25.02
C ARG A 140 15.03 7.47 25.03
N ALA A 141 15.19 6.86 26.22
CA ALA A 141 15.73 5.51 26.34
C ALA A 141 14.86 4.45 25.62
N GLN A 142 13.54 4.62 25.62
CA GLN A 142 12.62 3.74 24.87
C GLN A 142 12.80 3.91 23.36
N ILE A 143 12.94 5.14 22.86
CA ILE A 143 13.20 5.42 21.43
C ILE A 143 14.54 4.80 21.00
N ASP A 144 15.58 4.91 21.81
CA ASP A 144 16.88 4.33 21.51
C ASP A 144 16.81 2.78 21.51
N ALA A 145 16.09 2.19 22.46
CA ALA A 145 15.85 0.74 22.47
C ALA A 145 15.02 0.27 21.27
N LEU A 146 14.06 1.06 20.79
CA LEU A 146 13.31 0.77 19.58
C LEU A 146 14.23 0.82 18.35
N ARG A 147 15.11 1.81 18.24
CA ARG A 147 16.11 1.94 17.16
C ARG A 147 16.99 0.69 17.06
N ASP A 148 17.45 0.15 18.21
CA ASP A 148 18.29 -1.04 18.26
C ASP A 148 17.58 -2.33 17.84
N ARG A 149 16.24 -2.36 17.93
CA ARG A 149 15.41 -3.52 17.52
C ARG A 149 15.06 -3.49 16.04
N LEU A 150 15.10 -2.33 15.37
CA LEU A 150 14.80 -2.23 13.94
C LEU A 150 15.86 -2.94 13.11
N THR A 151 15.41 -3.89 12.31
CA THR A 151 16.28 -4.58 11.35
C THR A 151 16.33 -3.81 10.01
N ALA A 152 17.36 -4.06 9.21
CA ALA A 152 17.56 -3.40 7.92
C ALA A 152 18.15 -4.37 6.88
N ASN A 153 17.64 -5.61 6.86
CA ASN A 153 18.15 -6.72 6.06
C ASN A 153 17.05 -7.42 5.24
N HIS A 154 15.88 -6.81 5.13
CA HIS A 154 14.79 -7.36 4.35
C HIS A 154 15.01 -7.16 2.85
N ARG A 155 14.49 -8.07 2.06
CA ARG A 155 14.50 -7.93 0.60
C ARG A 155 13.60 -6.79 0.18
N ILE A 156 14.00 -6.08 -0.88
CA ILE A 156 13.16 -5.04 -1.48
C ILE A 156 12.30 -5.71 -2.55
N MET A 157 10.99 -5.59 -2.40
CA MET A 157 9.98 -6.20 -3.27
C MET A 157 9.00 -5.18 -3.78
N PHE A 158 8.33 -5.50 -4.88
CA PHE A 158 7.22 -4.67 -5.34
C PHE A 158 6.01 -4.90 -4.43
N THR A 159 5.43 -3.82 -3.94
CA THR A 159 4.41 -3.77 -2.90
C THR A 159 3.27 -2.89 -3.39
N HIS A 160 2.03 -3.32 -3.22
CA HIS A 160 0.84 -2.49 -3.48
C HIS A 160 0.68 -1.43 -2.39
N SER A 161 0.87 -1.84 -1.14
CA SER A 161 0.79 -1.00 0.08
C SER A 161 -0.62 -0.54 0.47
N ASP A 162 -1.66 -1.10 -0.13
CA ASP A 162 -3.05 -0.87 0.27
C ASP A 162 -3.96 -2.04 -0.12
N LEU A 163 -3.51 -3.27 0.17
CA LEU A 163 -4.28 -4.48 -0.05
C LEU A 163 -5.36 -4.63 1.03
N THR A 164 -6.40 -3.83 0.89
CA THR A 164 -7.57 -3.83 1.79
C THR A 164 -8.81 -4.37 1.07
N PRO A 165 -9.83 -4.89 1.78
CA PRO A 165 -11.03 -5.44 1.15
C PRO A 165 -11.81 -4.44 0.27
N GLN A 166 -11.66 -3.15 0.50
CA GLN A 166 -12.28 -2.10 -0.30
C GLN A 166 -11.65 -1.95 -1.68
N ASN A 167 -10.35 -2.27 -1.80
CA ASN A 167 -9.58 -2.14 -3.05
C ASN A 167 -9.59 -3.42 -3.89
N ILE A 168 -10.31 -4.45 -3.47
CA ILE A 168 -10.45 -5.71 -4.20
C ILE A 168 -11.89 -5.82 -4.71
N LEU A 169 -12.06 -5.92 -6.03
CA LEU A 169 -13.37 -6.17 -6.63
C LEU A 169 -13.56 -7.65 -6.90
N VAL A 170 -14.78 -8.14 -6.60
CA VAL A 170 -15.18 -9.52 -6.88
C VAL A 170 -16.45 -9.57 -7.74
N ASP A 171 -16.57 -10.61 -8.57
CA ASP A 171 -17.76 -10.91 -9.35
C ASP A 171 -18.87 -11.57 -8.49
N GLU A 172 -19.98 -11.95 -9.15
CA GLU A 172 -21.10 -12.64 -8.50
C GLU A 172 -20.74 -14.04 -7.97
N GLN A 173 -19.68 -14.65 -8.47
CA GLN A 173 -19.15 -15.93 -8.02
C GLN A 173 -18.07 -15.79 -6.95
N ASN A 174 -17.79 -14.55 -6.51
CA ASN A 174 -16.73 -14.17 -5.58
C ASN A 174 -15.31 -14.46 -6.11
N ASN A 175 -15.07 -14.37 -7.41
CA ASN A 175 -13.71 -14.36 -7.96
C ASN A 175 -13.20 -12.92 -8.00
N ILE A 176 -11.91 -12.73 -7.75
CA ILE A 176 -11.26 -11.42 -7.85
C ILE A 176 -11.20 -10.99 -9.32
N VAL A 177 -11.82 -9.87 -9.63
CA VAL A 177 -11.87 -9.32 -11.00
C VAL A 177 -11.06 -8.02 -11.14
N SER A 178 -10.67 -7.40 -10.04
CA SER A 178 -9.75 -6.25 -10.08
C SER A 178 -9.14 -5.95 -8.72
N ILE A 179 -7.91 -5.43 -8.73
CA ILE A 179 -7.26 -4.77 -7.60
C ILE A 179 -7.10 -3.30 -7.97
N LEU A 180 -7.60 -2.41 -7.10
CA LEU A 180 -7.68 -0.97 -7.29
C LEU A 180 -6.64 -0.25 -6.44
N ASP A 181 -6.47 1.04 -6.68
CA ASP A 181 -5.73 1.98 -5.84
C ASP A 181 -4.24 1.68 -5.68
N TRP A 182 -3.50 1.89 -6.77
CA TRP A 182 -2.07 1.63 -6.88
C TRP A 182 -1.21 2.86 -6.57
N GLU A 183 -1.75 3.90 -5.95
CA GLU A 183 -1.04 5.15 -5.72
C GLU A 183 0.14 5.00 -4.75
N MET A 184 0.00 4.10 -3.77
CA MET A 184 1.04 3.81 -2.80
C MET A 184 2.05 2.76 -3.27
N ALA A 185 1.85 2.18 -4.47
CA ALA A 185 2.65 1.06 -4.93
C ALA A 185 4.10 1.48 -5.22
N GLY A 186 5.03 0.58 -4.87
CA GLY A 186 6.45 0.82 -5.09
C GLY A 186 7.35 -0.31 -4.60
N TRP A 187 8.63 -0.06 -4.64
CA TRP A 187 9.66 -0.95 -4.15
C TRP A 187 9.91 -0.67 -2.68
N LYS A 188 9.54 -1.61 -1.82
CA LYS A 188 9.58 -1.46 -0.36
C LYS A 188 10.12 -2.73 0.30
N PRO A 189 10.52 -2.68 1.58
CA PRO A 189 10.92 -3.87 2.32
C PRO A 189 9.80 -4.90 2.35
N GLU A 190 10.15 -6.18 2.29
CA GLU A 190 9.20 -7.29 2.09
C GLU A 190 8.11 -7.40 3.16
N GLN A 191 8.34 -6.89 4.36
CA GLN A 191 7.33 -6.85 5.43
C GLN A 191 6.27 -5.76 5.22
N TRP A 192 6.53 -4.75 4.37
CA TRP A 192 5.70 -3.56 4.25
C TRP A 192 4.25 -3.86 3.84
N GLU A 193 4.05 -4.80 2.93
CA GLU A 193 2.70 -5.23 2.54
C GLU A 193 1.92 -5.82 3.72
N TYR A 194 2.59 -6.65 4.55
CA TYR A 194 1.99 -7.25 5.73
C TYR A 194 1.58 -6.17 6.74
N LEU A 195 2.48 -5.24 7.06
CA LEU A 195 2.18 -4.15 7.98
C LEU A 195 0.95 -3.36 7.53
N LYS A 196 0.91 -2.98 6.26
CA LYS A 196 -0.18 -2.18 5.69
C LYS A 196 -1.51 -2.92 5.66
N ALA A 197 -1.49 -4.18 5.25
CA ALA A 197 -2.70 -4.98 5.08
C ALA A 197 -3.32 -5.43 6.41
N THR A 198 -2.52 -5.54 7.49
CA THR A 198 -3.01 -6.05 8.77
C THR A 198 -3.34 -4.96 9.78
N TRP A 199 -2.66 -3.83 9.72
CA TRP A 199 -2.83 -2.80 10.76
C TRP A 199 -3.77 -1.65 10.39
N LEU A 200 -3.75 -1.18 9.14
CA LEU A 200 -4.58 -0.05 8.72
C LEU A 200 -5.99 -0.44 8.27
N SER A 201 -6.25 -1.72 8.07
CA SER A 201 -7.62 -2.16 7.79
C SER A 201 -8.46 -2.00 9.05
N GLU A 202 -9.57 -1.24 8.96
CA GLU A 202 -10.63 -1.39 9.95
C GLU A 202 -10.83 -2.87 10.19
N PRO A 203 -11.01 -3.31 11.45
CA PRO A 203 -11.12 -4.72 11.78
C PRO A 203 -12.41 -5.31 11.18
N ASP A 204 -12.41 -5.51 9.86
CA ASP A 204 -13.31 -6.46 9.24
C ASP A 204 -12.95 -7.81 9.83
N GLU A 205 -13.86 -8.38 10.60
CA GLU A 205 -13.66 -9.63 11.31
C GLU A 205 -12.99 -10.68 10.42
N GLY A 206 -11.75 -11.03 10.75
CA GLY A 206 -10.98 -12.05 10.09
C GLY A 206 -10.13 -11.62 8.88
N TRP A 207 -10.05 -10.31 8.53
CA TRP A 207 -9.15 -9.87 7.47
C TRP A 207 -7.66 -10.06 7.80
N PRO A 208 -7.14 -9.68 8.99
CA PRO A 208 -5.77 -9.99 9.38
C PRO A 208 -5.47 -11.49 9.28
N THR A 209 -6.32 -12.34 9.84
CA THR A 209 -6.18 -13.81 9.75
C THR A 209 -6.23 -14.34 8.31
N PHE A 210 -6.94 -13.66 7.41
CA PHE A 210 -6.93 -13.96 5.99
C PHE A 210 -5.59 -13.61 5.37
N MET A 211 -5.03 -12.43 5.69
CA MET A 211 -3.73 -11.98 5.19
C MET A 211 -2.57 -12.82 5.72
N ASP A 212 -2.64 -13.36 6.94
CA ASP A 212 -1.67 -14.32 7.50
C ASP A 212 -1.51 -15.59 6.65
N ARG A 213 -2.52 -15.94 5.85
CA ARG A 213 -2.45 -17.10 4.94
C ARG A 213 -1.81 -16.76 3.59
N ILE A 214 -1.71 -15.49 3.27
CA ILE A 214 -1.29 -14.98 1.96
C ILE A 214 0.13 -14.46 2.01
N LEU A 215 0.46 -13.75 3.07
CA LEU A 215 1.76 -13.14 3.28
C LEU A 215 2.57 -13.93 4.33
N PRO A 216 3.90 -13.92 4.25
CA PRO A 216 4.74 -14.40 5.35
C PRO A 216 4.45 -13.62 6.63
N ASP A 217 4.64 -14.29 7.76
CA ASP A 217 4.49 -13.69 9.09
C ASP A 217 5.60 -12.67 9.36
N TYR A 218 5.18 -11.43 9.64
CA TYR A 218 6.03 -10.32 10.07
C TYR A 218 5.47 -9.65 11.32
N GLN A 219 4.91 -10.43 12.24
CA GLN A 219 4.27 -9.92 13.46
C GLN A 219 5.24 -9.10 14.30
N ASP A 220 6.50 -9.52 14.44
CA ASP A 220 7.51 -8.77 15.21
C ASP A 220 7.74 -7.37 14.63
N GLN A 221 7.75 -7.24 13.29
CA GLN A 221 7.90 -5.95 12.60
C GLN A 221 6.63 -5.11 12.72
N LEU A 222 5.46 -5.75 12.71
CA LEU A 222 4.18 -5.07 12.96
C LEU A 222 4.14 -4.51 14.38
N ASP A 223 4.52 -5.29 15.38
CA ASP A 223 4.54 -4.87 16.79
C ASP A 223 5.48 -3.68 16.99
N LEU A 224 6.68 -3.70 16.38
CA LEU A 224 7.62 -2.58 16.41
C LEU A 224 7.01 -1.33 15.78
N HIS A 225 6.32 -1.48 14.66
CA HIS A 225 5.69 -0.36 13.97
C HIS A 225 4.54 0.24 14.77
N ILE A 226 3.71 -0.61 15.39
CA ILE A 226 2.63 -0.19 16.31
C ILE A 226 3.22 0.57 17.50
N GLU A 227 4.30 0.06 18.11
CA GLU A 227 5.00 0.72 19.20
C GLU A 227 5.48 2.13 18.80
N MET A 228 6.10 2.27 17.62
CA MET A 228 6.50 3.58 17.07
C MET A 228 5.31 4.54 16.98
N CYS A 229 4.19 4.07 16.47
CA CYS A 229 3.01 4.91 16.28
C CYS A 229 2.38 5.34 17.60
N ILE A 230 2.27 4.43 18.57
CA ILE A 230 1.77 4.75 19.92
C ILE A 230 2.64 5.79 20.57
N MET A 231 3.97 5.67 20.49
CA MET A 231 4.93 6.62 21.07
C MET A 231 4.83 8.01 20.40
N HIS A 232 4.44 8.09 19.16
CA HIS A 232 4.25 9.33 18.41
C HIS A 232 2.88 10.00 18.68
N GLY A 233 1.96 9.34 19.37
CA GLY A 233 0.63 9.88 19.69
C GLY A 233 -0.51 9.33 18.85
N GLY A 234 -0.31 8.24 18.17
CA GLY A 234 -1.32 7.52 17.42
C GLY A 234 -0.97 7.27 15.94
N PRO A 235 -1.87 6.65 15.19
CA PRO A 235 -1.68 6.45 13.75
C PRO A 235 -1.61 7.80 13.04
N PHE A 236 -0.79 7.88 11.99
CA PHE A 236 -0.53 9.07 11.19
C PHE A 236 -1.66 9.39 10.25
#